data_c8ec61c2f0769f9a45242a44ab68e387
#
_entry.id   c8ec61c2f0769f9a45242a44ab68e387
#
_cell.length_a   1.000
_cell.length_b   1.000
_cell.length_c   1.000
_cell.angle_alpha   90.00
_cell.angle_beta   90.00
_cell.angle_gamma   90.00
#
_symmetry.space_group_name_H-M   'P 1'
#
loop_
_entity.id
_entity.type
_entity.pdbx_description
1 polymer ?
#
loop_
_entity_poly.entity_id
_entity_poly.type
_entity_poly.pdbx_seq_one_letter_code
_entity_poly.pdbx_strand_id
1 'polypeptide(L)'
;MRGFLVILCCLWAQSGLAQGFAIHDLTSIAEQARRAFGAGSSARAEPRRLALTCPACYGAPTVDLQLGRLNDGTEERVRSGKTSLGALESICLKRNPDCRLSGISAGPAIGWISVYPVERGGGATAVFLRDGDLLSIEAHAANRETAADAVQRLAQAIMPRVVGR
;
A
#
# COMPACT_ATOMS: atom_id res chain seq x y z
N MET A 1 -65.69 -14.70 -0.99
CA MET A 1 -64.73 -13.69 -1.51
C MET A 1 -63.46 -13.75 -0.63
N ARG A 2 -62.41 -14.36 -1.13
CA ARG A 2 -61.13 -14.52 -0.41
C ARG A 2 -60.10 -13.58 -1.05
N GLY A 3 -59.76 -12.50 -0.33
CA GLY A 3 -58.73 -11.55 -0.76
C GLY A 3 -57.35 -12.13 -0.54
N PHE A 4 -56.58 -12.29 -1.62
CA PHE A 4 -55.13 -12.63 -1.60
C PHE A 4 -54.32 -11.35 -1.36
N LEU A 5 -53.71 -11.29 -0.19
CA LEU A 5 -52.77 -10.21 0.14
C LEU A 5 -51.38 -10.58 -0.43
N VAL A 6 -50.97 -9.94 -1.52
CA VAL A 6 -49.66 -10.10 -2.10
C VAL A 6 -48.70 -9.18 -1.33
N ILE A 7 -47.88 -9.78 -0.48
CA ILE A 7 -46.77 -9.06 0.20
C ILE A 7 -45.62 -8.93 -0.78
N LEU A 8 -45.42 -7.73 -1.31
CA LEU A 8 -44.32 -7.37 -2.18
C LEU A 8 -43.06 -7.13 -1.31
N CYS A 9 -42.23 -8.20 -1.16
CA CYS A 9 -40.92 -8.06 -0.52
C CYS A 9 -40.01 -7.24 -1.44
N CYS A 10 -39.84 -5.95 -1.17
CA CYS A 10 -38.78 -5.12 -1.77
C CYS A 10 -37.42 -5.58 -1.25
N LEU A 11 -36.72 -6.41 -2.03
CA LEU A 11 -35.30 -6.67 -1.85
C LEU A 11 -34.54 -5.38 -2.12
N TRP A 12 -34.16 -4.67 -1.08
CA TRP A 12 -33.24 -3.58 -1.14
C TRP A 12 -31.84 -4.19 -1.42
N ALA A 13 -31.46 -4.22 -2.68
CA ALA A 13 -30.07 -4.42 -3.05
C ALA A 13 -29.26 -3.26 -2.45
N GLN A 14 -28.64 -3.49 -1.30
CA GLN A 14 -27.63 -2.59 -0.79
C GLN A 14 -26.47 -2.66 -1.78
N SER A 15 -26.40 -1.67 -2.67
CA SER A 15 -25.20 -1.38 -3.45
C SER A 15 -24.11 -1.11 -2.44
N GLY A 16 -23.28 -2.12 -2.15
CA GLY A 16 -22.09 -1.94 -1.34
C GLY A 16 -21.26 -0.86 -2.01
N LEU A 17 -21.30 0.35 -1.48
CA LEU A 17 -20.41 1.42 -1.89
C LEU A 17 -19.00 0.85 -1.74
N ALA A 18 -18.24 0.85 -2.83
CA ALA A 18 -16.84 0.49 -2.81
C ALA A 18 -16.18 1.29 -1.69
N GLN A 19 -15.78 0.58 -0.65
CA GLN A 19 -15.15 1.20 0.51
C GLN A 19 -13.65 1.19 0.25
N GLY A 20 -13.04 2.37 0.13
CA GLY A 20 -11.61 2.54 0.06
C GLY A 20 -10.88 1.88 1.23
N PHE A 21 -9.78 2.44 1.69
CA PHE A 21 -9.09 1.93 2.87
C PHE A 21 -9.93 2.09 4.14
N ALA A 22 -9.81 1.13 5.06
CA ALA A 22 -10.43 1.20 6.38
C ALA A 22 -9.77 2.25 7.29
N ILE A 23 -8.51 2.58 7.02
CA ILE A 23 -7.74 3.58 7.78
C ILE A 23 -7.42 4.77 6.87
N HIS A 24 -7.80 5.97 7.33
CA HIS A 24 -7.48 7.25 6.68
C HIS A 24 -6.63 8.17 7.57
N ASP A 25 -6.17 7.65 8.71
CA ASP A 25 -5.30 8.33 9.66
C ASP A 25 -4.18 7.38 10.12
N LEU A 26 -2.96 7.66 9.67
CA LEU A 26 -1.77 6.84 9.97
C LEU A 26 -1.34 6.92 11.45
N THR A 27 -1.79 7.92 12.20
CA THR A 27 -1.48 8.00 13.64
C THR A 27 -2.03 6.79 14.39
N SER A 28 -3.16 6.23 13.93
CA SER A 28 -3.82 5.07 14.53
C SER A 28 -3.04 3.76 14.42
N ILE A 29 -2.08 3.68 13.48
CA ILE A 29 -1.26 2.49 13.24
C ILE A 29 0.23 2.72 13.51
N ALA A 30 0.61 3.93 13.95
CA ALA A 30 2.01 4.32 14.11
C ALA A 30 2.80 3.36 15.01
N GLU A 31 2.22 2.96 16.14
CA GLU A 31 2.88 2.05 17.08
C GLU A 31 2.99 0.61 16.54
N GLN A 32 2.00 0.16 15.76
CA GLN A 32 2.07 -1.14 15.08
C GLN A 32 3.17 -1.13 14.03
N ALA A 33 3.23 -0.08 13.21
CA ALA A 33 4.27 0.09 12.19
C ALA A 33 5.67 0.18 12.82
N ARG A 34 5.83 0.96 13.90
CA ARG A 34 7.09 1.08 14.63
C ARG A 34 7.59 -0.27 15.15
N ARG A 35 6.71 -1.06 15.78
CA ARG A 35 7.08 -2.41 16.27
C ARG A 35 7.48 -3.34 15.13
N ALA A 36 6.75 -3.32 14.03
CA ALA A 36 7.05 -4.14 12.85
C ALA A 36 8.36 -3.72 12.17
N PHE A 37 8.70 -2.42 12.24
CA PHE A 37 9.91 -1.90 11.62
C PHE A 37 11.18 -2.35 12.36
N GLY A 38 11.15 -2.41 13.68
CA GLY A 38 12.26 -2.97 14.46
C GLY A 38 12.41 -2.36 15.84
N ALA A 39 13.06 -3.10 16.72
CA ALA A 39 13.44 -2.63 18.04
C ALA A 39 14.42 -1.44 17.93
N GLY A 40 14.16 -0.37 18.67
CA GLY A 40 14.97 0.85 18.62
C GLY A 40 14.60 1.82 17.49
N SER A 41 13.56 1.51 16.71
CA SER A 41 13.02 2.45 15.73
C SER A 41 12.25 3.60 16.38
N SER A 42 12.28 4.75 15.74
CA SER A 42 11.45 5.92 16.06
C SER A 42 10.39 6.15 14.99
N ALA A 43 9.26 6.76 15.38
CA ALA A 43 8.16 7.08 14.50
C ALA A 43 7.74 8.54 14.70
N ARG A 44 7.50 9.25 13.58
CA ARG A 44 6.82 10.54 13.54
C ARG A 44 5.56 10.36 12.72
N ALA A 45 4.41 10.48 13.36
CA ALA A 45 3.11 10.22 12.75
C ALA A 45 2.28 11.49 12.63
N GLU A 46 1.72 11.67 11.44
CA GLU A 46 0.73 12.68 11.07
C GLU A 46 -0.45 11.94 10.39
N PRO A 47 -1.64 12.50 10.27
CA PRO A 47 -2.78 11.77 9.71
C PRO A 47 -2.51 11.14 8.33
N ARG A 48 -1.77 11.83 7.45
CA ARG A 48 -1.49 11.36 6.09
C ARG A 48 -0.04 10.94 5.85
N ARG A 49 0.82 11.03 6.86
CA ARG A 49 2.23 10.68 6.75
C ARG A 49 2.74 10.00 8.01
N LEU A 50 3.52 8.96 7.82
CA LEU A 50 4.21 8.28 8.92
C LEU A 50 5.66 8.03 8.50
N ALA A 51 6.59 8.71 9.16
CA ALA A 51 8.02 8.51 8.96
C ALA A 51 8.59 7.61 10.06
N LEU A 52 9.37 6.61 9.65
CA LEU A 52 10.05 5.66 10.52
C LEU A 52 11.55 5.71 10.27
N THR A 53 12.36 5.66 11.33
CA THR A 53 13.81 5.57 11.22
C THR A 53 14.35 4.55 12.20
N CYS A 54 15.36 3.77 11.79
CA CYS A 54 16.02 2.80 12.65
C CYS A 54 17.54 2.85 12.44
N PRO A 55 18.24 3.85 13.02
CA PRO A 55 19.69 3.99 12.84
C PRO A 55 20.51 2.80 13.36
N ALA A 56 20.02 2.10 14.38
CA ALA A 56 20.66 0.92 14.96
C ALA A 56 20.28 -0.40 14.24
N CYS A 57 19.32 -0.38 13.30
CA CYS A 57 19.00 -1.54 12.52
C CYS A 57 20.05 -1.79 11.42
N TYR A 58 20.17 -3.05 10.98
CA TYR A 58 21.05 -3.38 9.86
C TYR A 58 20.67 -2.58 8.62
N GLY A 59 21.68 -1.92 8.02
CA GLY A 59 21.48 -1.07 6.85
C GLY A 59 20.80 0.28 7.13
N ALA A 60 20.56 0.63 8.39
CA ALA A 60 19.98 1.90 8.87
C ALA A 60 18.78 2.39 8.04
N PRO A 61 17.73 1.57 7.86
CA PRO A 61 16.63 1.92 6.98
C PRO A 61 15.82 3.10 7.51
N THR A 62 15.34 3.91 6.55
CA THR A 62 14.32 4.93 6.77
C THR A 62 13.11 4.61 5.92
N VAL A 63 11.90 4.84 6.42
CA VAL A 63 10.67 4.58 5.67
C VAL A 63 9.70 5.73 5.82
N ASP A 64 9.07 6.10 4.72
CA ASP A 64 8.01 7.11 4.65
C ASP A 64 6.73 6.45 4.11
N LEU A 65 5.65 6.52 4.87
CA LEU A 65 4.32 6.09 4.45
C LEU A 65 3.48 7.33 4.17
N GLN A 66 2.75 7.32 3.04
CA GLN A 66 1.88 8.42 2.66
C GLN A 66 0.52 7.90 2.21
N LEU A 67 -0.54 8.46 2.82
CA LEU A 67 -1.92 8.27 2.38
C LEU A 67 -2.32 9.39 1.43
N GLY A 68 -2.92 9.00 0.31
CA GLY A 68 -3.40 9.92 -0.70
C GLY A 68 -4.60 9.38 -1.45
N ARG A 69 -4.83 9.95 -2.63
CA ARG A 69 -5.82 9.48 -3.60
C ARG A 69 -5.22 9.45 -4.98
N LEU A 70 -5.63 8.46 -5.78
CA LEU A 70 -5.25 8.32 -7.18
C LEU A 70 -6.49 7.92 -8.00
N ASN A 71 -7.10 8.89 -8.66
CA ASN A 71 -8.34 8.72 -9.43
C ASN A 71 -8.13 8.86 -10.95
N ASP A 72 -6.95 8.45 -11.44
CA ASP A 72 -6.56 8.54 -12.86
C ASP A 72 -6.91 7.28 -13.67
N GLY A 73 -7.64 6.34 -13.08
CA GLY A 73 -8.02 5.05 -13.66
C GLY A 73 -6.90 4.00 -13.64
N THR A 74 -5.75 4.27 -13.01
CA THR A 74 -4.65 3.28 -12.91
C THR A 74 -5.11 2.01 -12.20
N GLU A 75 -5.83 2.14 -11.09
CA GLU A 75 -6.36 0.98 -10.36
C GLU A 75 -7.21 0.09 -11.26
N GLU A 76 -8.18 0.66 -11.98
CA GLU A 76 -9.05 -0.08 -12.88
C GLU A 76 -8.28 -0.76 -14.00
N ARG A 77 -7.31 -0.06 -14.61
CA ARG A 77 -6.49 -0.63 -15.70
C ARG A 77 -5.62 -1.80 -15.22
N VAL A 78 -5.05 -1.72 -14.02
CA VAL A 78 -4.26 -2.82 -13.44
C VAL A 78 -5.18 -3.99 -13.05
N ARG A 79 -6.29 -3.70 -12.39
CA ARG A 79 -7.26 -4.70 -11.93
C ARG A 79 -7.90 -5.48 -13.07
N SER A 80 -8.20 -4.80 -14.19
CA SER A 80 -8.75 -5.42 -15.42
C SER A 80 -7.68 -6.06 -16.32
N GLY A 81 -6.39 -5.97 -15.97
CA GLY A 81 -5.29 -6.48 -16.78
C GLY A 81 -4.96 -5.62 -18.02
N LYS A 82 -5.63 -4.47 -18.22
CA LYS A 82 -5.28 -3.52 -19.32
C LYS A 82 -3.88 -2.94 -19.14
N THR A 83 -3.41 -2.81 -17.88
CA THR A 83 -2.02 -2.46 -17.58
C THR A 83 -1.40 -3.61 -16.79
N SER A 84 -0.42 -4.29 -17.37
CA SER A 84 0.31 -5.37 -16.73
C SER A 84 1.41 -4.85 -15.81
N LEU A 85 1.88 -5.69 -14.88
CA LEU A 85 3.06 -5.37 -14.05
C LEU A 85 4.29 -5.08 -14.91
N GLY A 86 4.49 -5.81 -16.03
CA GLY A 86 5.58 -5.54 -16.96
C GLY A 86 5.48 -4.16 -17.64
N ALA A 87 4.26 -3.66 -17.90
CA ALA A 87 4.07 -2.29 -18.39
C ALA A 87 4.46 -1.26 -17.32
N LEU A 88 4.11 -1.49 -16.04
CA LEU A 88 4.54 -0.64 -14.92
C LEU A 88 6.06 -0.70 -14.72
N GLU A 89 6.67 -1.89 -14.81
CA GLU A 89 8.12 -2.06 -14.74
C GLU A 89 8.84 -1.29 -15.84
N SER A 90 8.30 -1.30 -17.06
CA SER A 90 8.86 -0.54 -18.19
C SER A 90 8.92 0.97 -17.88
N ILE A 91 7.96 1.51 -17.14
CA ILE A 91 7.97 2.91 -16.71
C ILE A 91 9.09 3.14 -15.66
N CYS A 92 9.25 2.19 -14.72
CA CYS A 92 10.32 2.25 -13.73
C CYS A 92 11.70 2.18 -14.39
N LEU A 93 11.89 1.27 -15.34
CA LEU A 93 13.13 1.08 -16.09
C LEU A 93 13.56 2.32 -16.89
N LYS A 94 12.60 3.11 -17.40
CA LYS A 94 12.91 4.39 -18.09
C LYS A 94 13.54 5.42 -17.14
N ARG A 95 13.23 5.36 -15.84
CA ARG A 95 13.78 6.26 -14.81
C ARG A 95 15.06 5.72 -14.21
N ASN A 96 15.12 4.40 -14.04
CA ASN A 96 16.25 3.70 -13.45
C ASN A 96 16.40 2.33 -14.13
N PRO A 97 17.48 2.11 -14.93
CA PRO A 97 17.66 0.86 -15.69
C PRO A 97 17.75 -0.40 -14.83
N ASP A 98 18.13 -0.24 -13.55
CA ASP A 98 18.23 -1.34 -12.59
C ASP A 98 16.98 -1.53 -11.73
N CYS A 99 15.90 -0.82 -12.05
CA CYS A 99 14.62 -1.02 -11.37
C CYS A 99 14.07 -2.42 -11.63
N ARG A 100 13.46 -3.00 -10.59
CA ARG A 100 12.69 -4.24 -10.71
C ARG A 100 11.35 -4.03 -10.04
N LEU A 101 10.28 -4.54 -10.66
CA LEU A 101 8.93 -4.42 -10.15
C LEU A 101 8.27 -5.79 -10.02
N SER A 102 7.61 -6.03 -8.91
CA SER A 102 6.84 -7.24 -8.65
C SER A 102 5.51 -6.93 -7.97
N GLY A 103 4.54 -7.83 -8.13
CA GLY A 103 3.26 -7.73 -7.41
C GLY A 103 3.43 -8.03 -5.92
N ILE A 104 2.64 -7.35 -5.10
CA ILE A 104 2.56 -7.60 -3.67
C ILE A 104 1.09 -7.83 -3.28
N SER A 105 0.82 -8.89 -2.52
CA SER A 105 -0.54 -9.21 -2.08
C SER A 105 -0.97 -8.29 -0.93
N ALA A 106 -2.16 -7.71 -1.05
CA ALA A 106 -2.71 -6.76 -0.08
C ALA A 106 -4.23 -6.93 0.14
N GLY A 107 -4.72 -8.17 0.08
CA GLY A 107 -6.16 -8.46 0.20
C GLY A 107 -6.96 -7.85 -0.96
N PRO A 108 -8.02 -7.06 -0.68
CA PRO A 108 -8.85 -6.47 -1.74
C PRO A 108 -8.17 -5.31 -2.49
N ALA A 109 -7.06 -4.74 -1.97
CA ALA A 109 -6.27 -3.75 -2.70
C ALA A 109 -5.39 -4.41 -3.75
N ILE A 110 -5.11 -3.71 -4.84
CA ILE A 110 -4.01 -4.07 -5.73
C ILE A 110 -2.72 -3.42 -5.23
N GLY A 111 -1.59 -4.09 -5.45
CA GLY A 111 -0.30 -3.54 -5.04
C GLY A 111 0.88 -4.08 -5.81
N TRP A 112 1.93 -3.29 -5.86
CA TRP A 112 3.23 -3.66 -6.40
C TRP A 112 4.34 -3.01 -5.62
N ILE A 113 5.53 -3.58 -5.70
CA ILE A 113 6.75 -3.04 -5.15
C ILE A 113 7.77 -2.85 -6.27
N SER A 114 8.41 -1.68 -6.32
CA SER A 114 9.57 -1.39 -7.14
C SER A 114 10.81 -1.29 -6.25
N VAL A 115 11.91 -1.89 -6.70
CA VAL A 115 13.21 -1.90 -6.01
C VAL A 115 14.25 -1.36 -6.98
N TYR A 116 15.05 -0.40 -6.53
CA TYR A 116 15.99 0.34 -7.37
C TYR A 116 17.23 0.79 -6.60
N PRO A 117 18.38 0.99 -7.28
CA PRO A 117 19.53 1.62 -6.66
C PRO A 117 19.30 3.13 -6.49
N VAL A 118 19.92 3.70 -5.47
CA VAL A 118 20.08 5.15 -5.27
C VAL A 118 21.55 5.46 -5.12
N GLU A 119 21.96 6.73 -5.20
CA GLU A 119 23.39 7.13 -5.17
C GLU A 119 24.19 6.52 -4.01
N ARG A 120 23.55 6.35 -2.85
CA ARG A 120 24.19 5.76 -1.66
C ARG A 120 23.29 4.70 -1.05
N GLY A 121 23.17 3.54 -1.74
CA GLY A 121 22.41 2.42 -1.20
C GLY A 121 21.29 1.92 -2.12
N GLY A 122 20.17 1.58 -1.54
CA GLY A 122 18.98 1.07 -2.23
C GLY A 122 17.70 1.77 -1.82
N GLY A 123 16.76 1.82 -2.75
CA GLY A 123 15.40 2.27 -2.55
C GLY A 123 14.40 1.17 -2.86
N ALA A 124 13.27 1.19 -2.18
CA ALA A 124 12.11 0.38 -2.51
C ALA A 124 10.84 1.18 -2.28
N THR A 125 9.88 1.06 -3.18
CA THR A 125 8.58 1.72 -3.05
C THR A 125 7.47 0.73 -3.32
N ALA A 126 6.59 0.51 -2.33
CA ALA A 126 5.34 -0.19 -2.56
C ALA A 126 4.20 0.81 -2.75
N VAL A 127 3.30 0.46 -3.65
CA VAL A 127 2.08 1.21 -3.95
C VAL A 127 0.90 0.28 -3.77
N PHE A 128 -0.14 0.76 -3.08
CA PHE A 128 -1.39 0.04 -2.89
C PHE A 128 -2.56 0.95 -3.28
N LEU A 129 -3.51 0.39 -4.03
CA LEU A 129 -4.71 1.11 -4.49
C LEU A 129 -5.96 0.31 -4.16
N ARG A 130 -6.98 1.02 -3.66
CA ARG A 130 -8.32 0.49 -3.46
C ARG A 130 -9.35 1.61 -3.54
N ASP A 131 -10.23 1.53 -4.53
CA ASP A 131 -11.36 2.45 -4.72
C ASP A 131 -10.94 3.94 -4.74
N GLY A 132 -9.80 4.19 -5.38
CA GLY A 132 -9.19 5.52 -5.50
C GLY A 132 -8.35 5.95 -4.29
N ASP A 133 -8.33 5.20 -3.19
CA ASP A 133 -7.38 5.45 -2.11
C ASP A 133 -6.00 4.90 -2.47
N LEU A 134 -4.98 5.63 -2.09
CA LEU A 134 -3.56 5.35 -2.34
C LEU A 134 -2.80 5.27 -1.01
N LEU A 135 -2.04 4.19 -0.81
CA LEU A 135 -0.94 4.16 0.15
C LEU A 135 0.35 3.93 -0.60
N SER A 136 1.34 4.78 -0.39
CA SER A 136 2.73 4.53 -0.76
C SER A 136 3.57 4.26 0.49
N ILE A 137 4.50 3.30 0.37
CA ILE A 137 5.51 2.99 1.40
C ILE A 137 6.86 3.06 0.69
N GLU A 138 7.66 4.07 0.99
CA GLU A 138 8.97 4.28 0.40
C GLU A 138 10.05 4.03 1.45
N ALA A 139 11.03 3.20 1.14
CA ALA A 139 12.18 2.91 2.00
C ALA A 139 13.50 3.23 1.31
N HIS A 140 14.45 3.72 2.11
CA HIS A 140 15.85 3.87 1.76
C HIS A 140 16.70 3.14 2.79
N ALA A 141 17.75 2.44 2.32
CA ALA A 141 18.67 1.69 3.19
C ALA A 141 20.06 1.59 2.53
N ALA A 142 21.02 1.01 3.25
CA ALA A 142 22.37 0.80 2.74
C ALA A 142 22.45 -0.06 1.46
N ASN A 143 21.42 -0.89 1.19
CA ASN A 143 21.31 -1.69 -0.03
C ASN A 143 19.84 -1.94 -0.39
N ARG A 144 19.60 -2.44 -1.60
CA ARG A 144 18.25 -2.68 -2.16
C ARG A 144 17.47 -3.75 -1.39
N GLU A 145 18.16 -4.79 -0.97
CA GLU A 145 17.56 -5.92 -0.25
C GLU A 145 17.00 -5.45 1.09
N THR A 146 17.77 -4.68 1.85
CA THR A 146 17.33 -4.11 3.14
C THR A 146 16.15 -3.13 2.95
N ALA A 147 16.16 -2.32 1.89
CA ALA A 147 15.04 -1.43 1.58
C ALA A 147 13.78 -2.22 1.22
N ALA A 148 13.91 -3.25 0.38
CA ALA A 148 12.79 -4.12 0.00
C ALA A 148 12.21 -4.88 1.20
N ASP A 149 13.06 -5.46 2.06
CA ASP A 149 12.66 -6.16 3.28
C ASP A 149 11.91 -5.24 4.25
N ALA A 150 12.37 -4.00 4.40
CA ALA A 150 11.71 -3.00 5.25
C ALA A 150 10.28 -2.72 4.76
N VAL A 151 10.11 -2.48 3.46
CA VAL A 151 8.79 -2.26 2.83
C VAL A 151 7.89 -3.48 2.98
N GLN A 152 8.40 -4.68 2.67
CA GLN A 152 7.61 -5.92 2.72
C GLN A 152 7.13 -6.23 4.15
N ARG A 153 8.01 -6.15 5.15
CA ARG A 153 7.64 -6.37 6.57
C ARG A 153 6.59 -5.38 7.04
N LEU A 154 6.75 -4.09 6.70
CA LEU A 154 5.76 -3.08 7.05
C LEU A 154 4.43 -3.36 6.35
N ALA A 155 4.43 -3.61 5.05
CA ALA A 155 3.22 -3.92 4.31
C ALA A 155 2.49 -5.13 4.93
N GLN A 156 3.19 -6.24 5.19
CA GLN A 156 2.60 -7.42 5.83
C GLN A 156 1.97 -7.11 7.20
N ALA A 157 2.62 -6.24 7.98
CA ALA A 157 2.14 -5.91 9.31
C ALA A 157 0.92 -4.99 9.30
N ILE A 158 0.88 -3.98 8.41
CA ILE A 158 -0.14 -2.93 8.49
C ILE A 158 -1.29 -3.08 7.49
N MET A 159 -1.05 -3.70 6.30
CA MET A 159 -2.06 -3.75 5.23
C MET A 159 -3.38 -4.39 5.65
N PRO A 160 -3.42 -5.48 6.43
CA PRO A 160 -4.68 -6.07 6.86
C PRO A 160 -5.57 -5.08 7.63
N ARG A 161 -4.97 -4.11 8.32
CA ARG A 161 -5.68 -3.08 9.06
C ARG A 161 -6.00 -1.85 8.20
N VAL A 162 -5.04 -1.43 7.36
CA VAL A 162 -5.22 -0.26 6.49
C VAL A 162 -6.27 -0.51 5.43
N VAL A 163 -6.16 -1.64 4.74
CA VAL A 163 -7.08 -1.99 3.65
C VAL A 163 -8.44 -2.45 4.19
N GLY A 164 -8.44 -3.10 5.35
CA GLY A 164 -9.64 -3.76 5.89
C GLY A 164 -9.92 -5.10 5.20
N ARG A 165 -11.00 -5.73 5.59
CA ARG A 165 -11.48 -7.00 5.03
C ARG A 165 -12.42 -6.77 3.88
#